data_bd6116eda198ebee33660ef9db41fd45
#
_entry.id   bd6116eda198ebee33660ef9db41fd45
#
_cell.length_a   1.000
_cell.length_b   1.000
_cell.length_c   1.000
_cell.angle_alpha   90.00
_cell.angle_beta   90.00
_cell.angle_gamma   90.00
#
_symmetry.space_group_name_H-M   'P 1'
#
loop_
_entity.id
_entity.type
_entity.pdbx_description
1 polymer ?
#
loop_
_entity_poly.entity_id
_entity_poly.type
_entity_poly.pdbx_seq_one_letter_code
_entity_poly.pdbx_strand_id
1 'polypeptide(L)'
;MQTRTNFDIPALLAQVPLFNSLGDDELARLARGTRELTAARGEILFHKGDAPSGFYLVLDGQVKLALTSARGNEKVVDVIGSGQTFGEAVMFMDATHVVFAQALVETRLATALTPARPAIK
;
A
#
# COMPACT_ATOMS: atom_id res chain seq x y z
N MET A 1 -10.76 -8.38 25.02
CA MET A 1 -9.87 -7.45 25.03
C MET A 1 -9.07 -7.40 23.79
N GLN A 2 -8.84 -6.32 23.38
CA GLN A 2 -8.20 -6.14 22.19
C GLN A 2 -6.77 -5.97 22.39
N THR A 3 -6.02 -6.78 21.81
CA THR A 3 -4.61 -6.63 21.92
C THR A 3 -4.14 -5.87 20.73
N ARG A 4 -3.53 -4.74 20.98
CA ARG A 4 -3.01 -4.00 19.92
C ARG A 4 -1.67 -4.54 19.61
N THR A 5 -1.48 -4.96 18.41
CA THR A 5 -0.18 -5.40 17.98
C THR A 5 0.60 -4.21 17.53
N ASN A 6 1.78 -4.04 18.08
CA ASN A 6 2.65 -2.97 17.65
C ASN A 6 3.51 -3.48 16.53
N PHE A 7 3.45 -2.78 15.41
CA PHE A 7 4.26 -3.15 14.26
C PHE A 7 5.46 -2.23 14.19
N ASP A 8 6.61 -2.82 13.93
CA ASP A 8 7.82 -2.03 13.72
C ASP A 8 7.83 -1.60 12.27
N ILE A 9 7.17 -0.50 12.00
CA ILE A 9 7.01 -0.01 10.64
C ILE A 9 8.35 0.24 9.95
N PRO A 10 9.32 0.90 10.59
CA PRO A 10 10.60 1.08 9.92
C PRO A 10 11.26 -0.24 9.54
N ALA A 11 11.19 -1.24 10.41
CA ALA A 11 11.80 -2.53 10.10
C ALA A 11 11.09 -3.21 8.93
N LEU A 12 9.77 -3.09 8.88
CA LEU A 12 9.02 -3.67 7.78
C LEU A 12 9.33 -2.96 6.47
N LEU A 13 9.43 -1.65 6.51
CA LEU A 13 9.74 -0.88 5.31
C LEU A 13 11.14 -1.20 4.80
N ALA A 14 12.07 -1.47 5.70
CA ALA A 14 13.44 -1.77 5.30
C ALA A 14 13.51 -3.05 4.48
N GLN A 15 12.54 -3.93 4.59
CA GLN A 15 12.54 -5.18 3.85
C GLN A 15 11.96 -5.04 2.46
N VAL A 16 11.40 -3.89 2.14
CA VAL A 16 10.82 -3.67 0.81
C VAL A 16 11.95 -3.32 -0.15
N PRO A 17 12.07 -4.02 -1.26
CA PRO A 17 13.20 -3.78 -2.17
C PRO A 17 13.38 -2.33 -2.59
N LEU A 18 12.30 -1.59 -2.77
CA LEU A 18 12.41 -0.19 -3.16
C LEU A 18 13.01 0.67 -2.06
N PHE A 19 12.97 0.22 -0.82
CA PHE A 19 13.41 1.01 0.31
C PHE A 19 14.65 0.47 0.99
N ASN A 20 15.22 -0.61 0.48
CA ASN A 20 16.30 -1.26 1.19
C ASN A 20 17.61 -0.48 1.13
N SER A 21 17.67 0.54 0.30
CA SER A 21 18.86 1.39 0.25
C SER A 21 18.73 2.63 1.13
N LEU A 22 17.59 2.80 1.79
CA LEU A 22 17.41 3.96 2.63
C LEU A 22 18.11 3.76 3.97
N GLY A 23 18.64 4.84 4.51
CA GLY A 23 19.24 4.78 5.83
C GLY A 23 18.20 4.80 6.91
N ASP A 24 18.66 4.58 8.14
CA ASP A 24 17.74 4.51 9.29
C ASP A 24 16.95 5.79 9.47
N ASP A 25 17.58 6.94 9.26
CA ASP A 25 16.89 8.22 9.42
C ASP A 25 15.80 8.38 8.38
N GLU A 26 16.08 7.95 7.16
CA GLU A 26 15.11 8.06 6.09
C GLU A 26 13.93 7.13 6.32
N LEU A 27 14.20 5.91 6.78
CA LEU A 27 13.13 4.97 7.09
C LEU A 27 12.28 5.47 8.25
N ALA A 28 12.91 6.06 9.24
CA ALA A 28 12.16 6.59 10.38
C ALA A 28 11.27 7.75 9.94
N ARG A 29 11.77 8.59 9.05
CA ARG A 29 10.98 9.71 8.54
C ARG A 29 9.80 9.20 7.72
N LEU A 30 10.04 8.19 6.91
CA LEU A 30 8.96 7.60 6.12
C LEU A 30 7.91 6.99 7.04
N ALA A 31 8.36 6.28 8.07
CA ALA A 31 7.43 5.65 9.01
C ALA A 31 6.59 6.68 9.76
N ARG A 32 7.17 7.82 10.10
CA ARG A 32 6.41 8.85 10.80
C ARG A 32 5.30 9.44 9.93
N GLY A 33 5.43 9.34 8.63
CA GLY A 33 4.40 9.82 7.72
C GLY A 33 3.31 8.81 7.45
N THR A 34 3.34 7.64 8.07
CA THR A 34 2.33 6.64 7.81
C THR A 34 1.18 6.75 8.79
N ARG A 35 0.02 6.29 8.36
CA ARG A 35 -1.13 6.15 9.23
C ARG A 35 -1.64 4.74 9.09
N GLU A 36 -2.17 4.20 10.17
CA GLU A 36 -2.80 2.90 10.11
C GLU A 36 -4.26 3.04 9.77
N LEU A 37 -4.75 2.09 9.00
CA LEU A 37 -6.17 2.04 8.71
C LEU A 37 -6.58 0.58 8.64
N THR A 38 -7.86 0.34 8.77
CA THR A 38 -8.41 -1.00 8.67
C THR A 38 -9.40 -1.00 7.52
N ALA A 39 -9.21 -1.95 6.62
CA ALA A 39 -10.14 -2.15 5.52
C ALA A 39 -11.01 -3.35 5.83
N ALA A 40 -12.30 -3.20 5.67
CA ALA A 40 -13.21 -4.32 5.86
C ALA A 40 -13.07 -5.28 4.70
N ARG A 41 -13.43 -6.54 4.93
CA ARG A 41 -13.44 -7.52 3.88
C ARG A 41 -14.27 -6.98 2.72
N GLY A 42 -13.72 -7.01 1.52
CA GLY A 42 -14.40 -6.55 0.32
C GLY A 42 -14.27 -5.07 0.04
N GLU A 43 -13.68 -4.32 0.95
CA GLU A 43 -13.54 -2.88 0.75
C GLU A 43 -12.53 -2.59 -0.35
N ILE A 44 -12.86 -1.63 -1.20
CA ILE A 44 -11.97 -1.21 -2.29
C ILE A 44 -11.09 -0.09 -1.77
N LEU A 45 -9.78 -0.25 -1.92
CA LEU A 45 -8.83 0.76 -1.47
C LEU A 45 -8.56 1.80 -2.55
N PHE A 46 -8.54 1.39 -3.79
CA PHE A 46 -8.48 2.34 -4.90
C PHE A 46 -8.99 1.63 -6.15
N HIS A 47 -9.39 2.43 -7.12
CA HIS A 47 -9.90 1.93 -8.39
C HIS A 47 -8.90 2.20 -9.50
N LYS A 48 -9.04 1.48 -10.59
CA LYS A 48 -8.25 1.77 -11.78
C LYS A 48 -8.52 3.21 -12.19
N GLY A 49 -7.46 3.92 -12.51
CA GLY A 49 -7.56 5.31 -12.93
C GLY A 49 -7.42 6.32 -11.82
N ASP A 50 -7.49 5.89 -10.56
CA ASP A 50 -7.33 6.81 -9.45
C ASP A 50 -5.89 7.30 -9.40
N ALA A 51 -5.71 8.54 -9.01
CA ALA A 51 -4.38 9.08 -8.78
C ALA A 51 -3.84 8.48 -7.48
N PRO A 52 -2.55 8.14 -7.44
CA PRO A 52 -2.00 7.59 -6.21
C PRO A 52 -1.89 8.67 -5.15
N SER A 53 -2.31 8.34 -3.95
CA SER A 53 -2.17 9.26 -2.83
C SER A 53 -1.06 8.81 -1.88
N GLY A 54 -0.41 7.72 -2.19
CA GLY A 54 0.64 7.16 -1.37
C GLY A 54 0.75 5.68 -1.67
N PHE A 55 1.46 4.96 -0.85
CA PHE A 55 1.53 3.52 -1.00
C PHE A 55 1.00 2.87 0.27
N TYR A 56 0.81 1.55 0.19
CA TYR A 56 0.23 0.79 1.29
C TYR A 56 1.17 -0.32 1.70
N LEU A 57 1.25 -0.56 3.00
CA LEU A 57 1.96 -1.70 3.56
C LEU A 57 0.94 -2.55 4.29
N VAL A 58 0.83 -3.82 3.94
CA VAL A 58 -0.10 -4.71 4.63
C VAL A 58 0.54 -5.12 5.95
N LEU A 59 -0.12 -4.80 7.04
CA LEU A 59 0.35 -5.19 8.37
C LEU A 59 -0.21 -6.56 8.72
N ASP A 60 -1.48 -6.78 8.41
CA ASP A 60 -2.13 -8.04 8.71
C ASP A 60 -3.32 -8.17 7.78
N GLY A 61 -3.41 -9.25 7.05
CA GLY A 61 -4.51 -9.50 6.13
C GLY A 61 -4.03 -9.76 4.72
N GLN A 62 -4.90 -9.53 3.77
CA GLN A 62 -4.61 -9.76 2.36
C GLN A 62 -5.39 -8.81 1.48
N VAL A 63 -4.75 -8.34 0.43
CA VAL A 63 -5.36 -7.45 -0.55
C VAL A 63 -5.09 -8.02 -1.94
N LYS A 64 -6.12 -8.07 -2.78
CA LYS A 64 -5.91 -8.47 -4.15
C LYS A 64 -5.79 -7.25 -5.03
N LEU A 65 -4.95 -7.37 -6.03
CA LEU A 65 -4.84 -6.39 -7.10
C LEU A 65 -5.39 -7.05 -8.34
N ALA A 66 -6.31 -6.40 -9.01
CA ALA A 66 -7.02 -7.06 -10.11
C ALA A 66 -7.41 -6.08 -11.19
N LEU A 67 -7.64 -6.62 -12.36
CA LEU A 67 -8.14 -5.89 -13.51
C LEU A 67 -9.54 -6.37 -13.81
N THR A 68 -10.36 -5.48 -14.37
CA THR A 68 -11.67 -5.86 -14.84
C THR A 68 -11.69 -5.70 -16.35
N SER A 69 -12.08 -6.74 -17.06
CA SER A 69 -12.14 -6.66 -18.51
C SER A 69 -13.37 -5.87 -18.94
N ALA A 70 -13.42 -5.55 -20.21
CA ALA A 70 -14.57 -4.83 -20.77
C ALA A 70 -15.87 -5.60 -20.56
N ARG A 71 -15.79 -6.92 -20.45
CA ARG A 71 -16.98 -7.74 -20.22
C ARG A 71 -17.32 -7.89 -18.76
N GLY A 72 -16.54 -7.27 -17.88
CA GLY A 72 -16.79 -7.36 -16.47
C GLY A 72 -16.11 -8.53 -15.77
N ASN A 73 -15.30 -9.30 -16.50
CA ASN A 73 -14.57 -10.40 -15.86
C ASN A 73 -13.37 -9.88 -15.13
N GLU A 74 -13.17 -10.40 -13.94
CA GLU A 74 -12.07 -9.97 -13.11
C GLU A 74 -10.88 -10.89 -13.32
N LYS A 75 -9.68 -10.29 -13.37
CA LYS A 75 -8.46 -11.06 -13.42
C LYS A 75 -7.54 -10.59 -12.30
N VAL A 76 -7.27 -11.48 -11.37
CA VAL A 76 -6.37 -11.15 -10.25
C VAL A 76 -4.95 -11.18 -10.78
N VAL A 77 -4.22 -10.10 -10.56
CA VAL A 77 -2.82 -10.05 -10.98
C VAL A 77 -1.87 -10.29 -9.84
N ASP A 78 -2.30 -10.06 -8.60
CA ASP A 78 -1.43 -10.31 -7.46
C ASP A 78 -2.25 -10.34 -6.18
N VAL A 79 -1.74 -11.02 -5.18
CA VAL A 79 -2.31 -11.00 -3.83
C VAL A 79 -1.20 -10.57 -2.89
N ILE A 80 -1.46 -9.52 -2.15
CA ILE A 80 -0.47 -8.90 -1.29
C ILE A 80 -0.78 -9.31 0.14
N GLY A 81 0.20 -9.88 0.82
CA GLY A 81 0.02 -10.33 2.20
C GLY A 81 0.83 -9.51 3.18
N SER A 82 0.83 -9.98 4.42
CA SER A 82 1.48 -9.25 5.51
C SER A 82 2.94 -8.99 5.21
N GLY A 83 3.38 -7.78 5.46
CA GLY A 83 4.77 -7.38 5.23
C GLY A 83 5.07 -6.92 3.82
N GLN A 84 4.09 -6.98 2.93
CA GLN A 84 4.31 -6.57 1.55
C GLN A 84 3.64 -5.24 1.28
N THR A 85 4.14 -4.53 0.26
CA THR A 85 3.61 -3.23 -0.11
C THR A 85 2.96 -3.29 -1.48
N PHE A 86 2.10 -2.33 -1.76
CA PHE A 86 1.53 -2.17 -3.08
C PHE A 86 1.26 -0.70 -3.31
N GLY A 87 1.17 -0.34 -4.58
CA GLY A 87 0.92 1.05 -4.97
C GLY A 87 2.15 1.91 -5.09
N GLU A 88 3.31 1.41 -4.66
CA GLU A 88 4.51 2.23 -4.66
C GLU A 88 5.03 2.48 -6.08
N ALA A 89 4.91 1.50 -6.96
CA ALA A 89 5.43 1.68 -8.31
C ALA A 89 4.70 2.79 -9.04
N VAL A 90 3.39 2.84 -8.90
CA VAL A 90 2.58 3.86 -9.55
C VAL A 90 2.92 5.23 -9.02
N MET A 91 3.15 5.30 -7.71
CA MET A 91 3.50 6.55 -7.06
C MET A 91 4.81 7.11 -7.62
N PHE A 92 5.82 6.25 -7.76
CA PHE A 92 7.11 6.69 -8.25
C PHE A 92 7.10 6.99 -9.74
N MET A 93 6.16 6.42 -10.48
CA MET A 93 6.09 6.67 -11.91
C MET A 93 5.19 7.84 -12.26
N ASP A 94 4.57 8.45 -11.27
CA ASP A 94 3.69 9.59 -11.48
C ASP A 94 2.55 9.21 -12.43
N ALA A 95 2.00 8.05 -12.23
CA ALA A 95 0.95 7.51 -13.08
C ALA A 95 -0.29 7.24 -12.25
N THR A 96 -1.39 6.91 -12.91
CA THR A 96 -2.59 6.51 -12.19
C THR A 96 -2.57 5.00 -11.97
N HIS A 97 -3.39 4.52 -11.07
CA HIS A 97 -3.48 3.09 -10.80
C HIS A 97 -4.03 2.36 -12.02
N VAL A 98 -3.41 1.23 -12.34
CA VAL A 98 -3.85 0.43 -13.49
C VAL A 98 -4.66 -0.78 -13.07
N VAL A 99 -4.78 -1.03 -11.77
CA VAL A 99 -5.57 -2.10 -11.20
C VAL A 99 -6.44 -1.52 -10.10
N PHE A 100 -7.40 -2.28 -9.62
CA PHE A 100 -8.07 -1.92 -8.37
C PHE A 100 -7.51 -2.80 -7.26
N ALA A 101 -7.62 -2.32 -6.03
CA ALA A 101 -7.15 -3.04 -4.86
C ALA A 101 -8.34 -3.28 -3.93
N GLN A 102 -8.51 -4.51 -3.50
CA GLN A 102 -9.66 -4.89 -2.68
C GLN A 102 -9.21 -5.82 -1.56
N ALA A 103 -9.63 -5.53 -0.35
CA ALA A 103 -9.30 -6.38 0.78
C ALA A 103 -10.02 -7.71 0.66
N LEU A 104 -9.29 -8.79 0.79
CA LEU A 104 -9.86 -10.13 0.74
C LEU A 104 -10.42 -10.57 2.08
N VAL A 105 -9.87 -10.04 3.14
CA VAL A 105 -10.31 -10.25 4.52
C VAL A 105 -10.18 -8.91 5.21
N GLU A 106 -10.64 -8.81 6.43
CA GLU A 106 -10.39 -7.59 7.18
C GLU A 106 -8.88 -7.42 7.26
N THR A 107 -8.39 -6.27 6.87
CA THR A 107 -6.96 -6.07 6.67
C THR A 107 -6.53 -4.78 7.37
N ARG A 108 -5.43 -4.87 8.09
CA ARG A 108 -4.80 -3.71 8.69
C ARG A 108 -3.65 -3.27 7.80
N LEU A 109 -3.60 -1.97 7.54
CA LEU A 109 -2.61 -1.43 6.63
C LEU A 109 -1.99 -0.19 7.23
N ALA A 110 -0.78 0.11 6.78
CA ALA A 110 -0.19 1.41 6.99
C ALA A 110 -0.12 2.06 5.61
N THR A 111 -0.50 3.31 5.53
CA THR A 111 -0.40 4.04 4.28
C THR A 111 0.48 5.25 4.51
N ALA A 112 1.44 5.45 3.61
CA ALA A 112 2.28 6.63 3.66
C ALA A 112 1.81 7.54 2.59
N LEU A 113 1.43 8.75 2.99
CA LEU A 113 1.08 9.73 2.01
C LEU A 113 2.30 10.00 1.16
N THR A 114 2.06 10.22 -0.08
CA THR A 114 3.13 10.59 -0.95
C THR A 114 3.74 11.81 -0.38
N PRO A 115 4.97 11.77 -0.04
CA PRO A 115 5.61 12.96 0.45
C PRO A 115 5.45 13.94 -0.64
N ALA A 116 5.09 15.05 -0.27
CA ALA A 116 4.99 16.10 -1.16
C ALA A 116 6.14 15.95 -2.06
N ARG A 117 5.94 15.32 -3.13
CA ARG A 117 6.90 15.35 -4.08
C ARG A 117 7.12 16.74 -4.35
N PRO A 118 8.25 17.19 -4.13
CA PRO A 118 8.56 18.54 -4.42
C PRO A 118 8.04 18.72 -5.79
N ALA A 119 7.22 19.60 -5.88
CA ALA A 119 6.72 19.95 -7.10
C ALA A 119 7.85 20.19 -7.93
N ILE A 120 8.27 19.25 -8.52
CA ILE A 120 9.28 19.47 -9.33
C ILE A 120 8.75 20.02 -10.48
N LYS A 121 9.12 20.86 -10.74
CA LYS A 121 8.61 21.38 -11.79
C LYS A 121 9.46 21.45 -12.64
#